data_6c9e3d8c3aff025d5bf2c2be1e9cb849
#
_entry.id   6c9e3d8c3aff025d5bf2c2be1e9cb849
#
_cell.length_a   1.000
_cell.length_b   1.000
_cell.length_c   1.000
_cell.angle_alpha   90.00
_cell.angle_beta   90.00
_cell.angle_gamma   90.00
#
_symmetry.space_group_name_H-M   'P 1'
#
loop_
_entity.id
_entity.type
_entity.pdbx_description
1 polymer ?
#
loop_
_entity_poly.entity_id
_entity_poly.type
_entity_poly.pdbx_seq_one_letter_code
_entity_poly.pdbx_strand_id
1 'polypeptide(L)'
;MARIGVQAMMLKKQFEELGAFETLRRVSDLGYHAVEISQIPMTAENVAEMRRARAELGMEIASLSAALEVPAGRPGESLTSGFDKIVDDCRALDSTMVRMGMLPFDAMASLDKVLDFCARSNEVAERLAEHGIGLYYHNHHIEFTRYDGRYLLDIIAERAPRLGLELDVHWIHRGGLDPVRVLQQYAGRVGLVHLKDYRIGQLPPEAFDSLARGDFDAFSKAFAGIVQFAEVGEGNLDFNTIIDTSLAIGVSYLLVEQDDQYGRDSLDCLATSQQNLVKLGYGDLF
;
A
#
# COMPACT_ATOMS: atom_id res chain seq x y z
N MET A 1 -14.93 -1.18 -13.36
CA MET A 1 -15.55 -1.56 -12.07
C MET A 1 -14.39 -1.72 -11.10
N ALA A 2 -14.48 -1.23 -9.87
CA ALA A 2 -13.40 -1.39 -8.90
C ALA A 2 -13.16 -2.87 -8.57
N ARG A 3 -11.90 -3.22 -8.22
CA ARG A 3 -11.54 -4.58 -7.80
C ARG A 3 -10.88 -4.58 -6.43
N ILE A 4 -11.16 -5.61 -5.65
CA ILE A 4 -10.40 -5.93 -4.43
C ILE A 4 -9.25 -6.85 -4.80
N GLY A 5 -8.05 -6.47 -4.37
CA GLY A 5 -6.81 -7.20 -4.61
C GLY A 5 -5.93 -7.26 -3.38
N VAL A 6 -4.68 -7.65 -3.58
CA VAL A 6 -3.68 -7.87 -2.52
C VAL A 6 -2.42 -7.06 -2.79
N GLN A 7 -1.82 -6.50 -1.77
CA GLN A 7 -0.47 -5.94 -1.82
C GLN A 7 0.57 -7.04 -1.59
N ALA A 8 1.41 -7.29 -2.61
CA ALA A 8 2.31 -8.45 -2.66
C ALA A 8 3.43 -8.44 -1.61
N MET A 9 3.70 -7.33 -0.93
CA MET A 9 4.68 -7.29 0.16
C MET A 9 4.37 -8.33 1.25
N MET A 10 3.08 -8.59 1.51
CA MET A 10 2.64 -9.62 2.45
C MET A 10 3.12 -11.03 2.06
N LEU A 11 3.41 -11.26 0.79
CA LEU A 11 3.67 -12.56 0.17
C LEU A 11 5.14 -12.75 -0.20
N LYS A 12 6.06 -11.88 0.24
CA LYS A 12 7.49 -11.95 -0.11
C LYS A 12 8.09 -13.33 0.10
N LYS A 13 7.79 -13.95 1.24
CA LYS A 13 8.26 -15.29 1.56
C LYS A 13 7.74 -16.32 0.55
N GLN A 14 6.46 -16.26 0.20
CA GLN A 14 5.86 -17.17 -0.78
C GLN A 14 6.46 -16.96 -2.19
N PHE A 15 6.71 -15.70 -2.59
CA PHE A 15 7.40 -15.42 -3.86
C PHE A 15 8.82 -15.99 -3.88
N GLU A 16 9.55 -15.92 -2.77
CA GLU A 16 10.91 -16.47 -2.65
C GLU A 16 10.93 -18.01 -2.65
N GLU A 17 9.96 -18.64 -1.97
CA GLU A 17 9.93 -20.10 -1.79
C GLU A 17 9.24 -20.85 -2.95
N LEU A 18 8.24 -20.25 -3.60
CA LEU A 18 7.34 -20.89 -4.54
C LEU A 18 7.44 -20.33 -5.96
N GLY A 19 8.06 -19.17 -6.15
CA GLY A 19 8.00 -18.39 -7.39
C GLY A 19 6.71 -17.58 -7.54
N ALA A 20 6.71 -16.70 -8.55
CA ALA A 20 5.62 -15.73 -8.74
C ALA A 20 4.31 -16.42 -9.19
N PHE A 21 4.37 -17.36 -10.13
CA PHE A 21 3.15 -18.00 -10.65
C PHE A 21 2.41 -18.79 -9.57
N GLU A 22 3.11 -19.66 -8.81
CA GLU A 22 2.48 -20.49 -7.79
C GLU A 22 1.93 -19.64 -6.62
N THR A 23 2.62 -18.57 -6.25
CA THR A 23 2.14 -17.62 -5.25
C THR A 23 0.84 -16.96 -5.71
N LEU A 24 0.80 -16.44 -6.94
CA LEU A 24 -0.39 -15.81 -7.51
C LEU A 24 -1.54 -16.81 -7.74
N ARG A 25 -1.22 -18.07 -8.04
CA ARG A 25 -2.23 -19.14 -8.11
C ARG A 25 -2.92 -19.33 -6.76
N ARG A 26 -2.16 -19.38 -5.65
CA ARG A 26 -2.72 -19.50 -4.30
C ARG A 26 -3.55 -18.27 -3.92
N VAL A 27 -3.15 -17.09 -4.33
CA VAL A 27 -3.91 -15.85 -4.15
C VAL A 27 -5.23 -15.92 -4.93
N SER A 28 -5.18 -16.42 -6.18
CA SER A 28 -6.37 -16.65 -7.01
C SER A 28 -7.31 -17.70 -6.40
N ASP A 29 -6.78 -18.77 -5.81
CA ASP A 29 -7.57 -19.81 -5.12
C ASP A 29 -8.34 -19.26 -3.91
N LEU A 30 -7.87 -18.14 -3.31
CA LEU A 30 -8.59 -17.41 -2.26
C LEU A 30 -9.67 -16.47 -2.81
N GLY A 31 -9.77 -16.31 -4.13
CA GLY A 31 -10.72 -15.44 -4.80
C GLY A 31 -10.18 -14.07 -5.19
N TYR A 32 -8.94 -13.71 -4.87
CA TYR A 32 -8.35 -12.45 -5.29
C TYR A 32 -7.83 -12.55 -6.73
N HIS A 33 -8.27 -11.65 -7.60
CA HIS A 33 -7.83 -11.58 -9.00
C HIS A 33 -7.12 -10.28 -9.37
N ALA A 34 -6.70 -9.49 -8.39
CA ALA A 34 -5.86 -8.31 -8.59
C ALA A 34 -4.71 -8.30 -7.58
N VAL A 35 -3.55 -7.84 -8.00
CA VAL A 35 -2.37 -7.73 -7.13
C VAL A 35 -1.55 -6.48 -7.46
N GLU A 36 -1.11 -5.78 -6.42
CA GLU A 36 -0.07 -4.76 -6.50
C GLU A 36 1.29 -5.39 -6.25
N ILE A 37 2.22 -5.19 -7.14
CA ILE A 37 3.57 -5.73 -7.03
C ILE A 37 4.46 -4.74 -6.28
N SER A 38 4.74 -5.03 -5.02
CA SER A 38 5.59 -4.22 -4.15
C SER A 38 6.60 -5.08 -3.42
N GLN A 39 7.85 -4.61 -3.38
CA GLN A 39 8.99 -5.28 -2.74
C GLN A 39 9.27 -6.70 -3.28
N ILE A 40 8.77 -7.01 -4.45
CA ILE A 40 9.07 -8.24 -5.19
C ILE A 40 10.08 -7.88 -6.29
N PRO A 41 11.20 -8.61 -6.41
CA PRO A 41 12.19 -8.34 -7.46
C PRO A 41 11.57 -8.50 -8.86
N MET A 42 11.71 -7.47 -9.70
CA MET A 42 11.22 -7.48 -11.09
C MET A 42 12.26 -8.12 -12.02
N THR A 43 12.63 -9.38 -11.71
CA THR A 43 13.49 -10.18 -12.60
C THR A 43 12.73 -10.61 -13.85
N ALA A 44 13.44 -10.92 -14.93
CA ALA A 44 12.81 -11.42 -16.15
C ALA A 44 11.97 -12.70 -15.90
N GLU A 45 12.41 -13.55 -14.97
CA GLU A 45 11.69 -14.76 -14.55
C GLU A 45 10.38 -14.40 -13.85
N ASN A 46 10.42 -13.55 -12.84
CA ASN A 46 9.21 -13.12 -12.12
C ASN A 46 8.22 -12.42 -13.05
N VAL A 47 8.68 -11.55 -13.94
CA VAL A 47 7.83 -10.90 -14.94
C VAL A 47 7.18 -11.94 -15.87
N ALA A 48 7.94 -12.95 -16.33
CA ALA A 48 7.40 -14.01 -17.19
C ALA A 48 6.33 -14.85 -16.45
N GLU A 49 6.57 -15.19 -15.18
CA GLU A 49 5.62 -15.94 -14.35
C GLU A 49 4.35 -15.10 -14.02
N MET A 50 4.48 -13.81 -13.74
CA MET A 50 3.33 -12.90 -13.56
C MET A 50 2.52 -12.77 -14.85
N ARG A 51 3.17 -12.69 -16.03
CA ARG A 51 2.47 -12.72 -17.32
C ARG A 51 1.69 -14.02 -17.51
N ARG A 52 2.28 -15.13 -17.12
CA ARG A 52 1.63 -16.44 -17.14
C ARG A 52 0.42 -16.46 -16.20
N ALA A 53 0.53 -15.93 -14.98
CA ALA A 53 -0.58 -15.82 -14.03
C ALA A 53 -1.72 -14.94 -14.59
N ARG A 54 -1.40 -13.85 -15.29
CA ARG A 54 -2.41 -13.05 -16.00
C ARG A 54 -3.15 -13.88 -17.05
N ALA A 55 -2.42 -14.64 -17.87
CA ALA A 55 -3.00 -15.41 -18.97
C ALA A 55 -3.81 -16.62 -18.51
N GLU A 56 -3.35 -17.35 -17.49
CA GLU A 56 -3.93 -18.61 -17.06
C GLU A 56 -4.93 -18.47 -15.91
N LEU A 57 -4.76 -17.47 -15.03
CA LEU A 57 -5.54 -17.27 -13.82
C LEU A 57 -6.46 -16.02 -13.88
N GLY A 58 -6.34 -15.21 -14.94
CA GLY A 58 -7.06 -13.95 -15.03
C GLY A 58 -6.58 -12.89 -14.01
N MET A 59 -5.35 -13.03 -13.49
CA MET A 59 -4.80 -12.10 -12.52
C MET A 59 -4.53 -10.73 -13.15
N GLU A 60 -5.05 -9.65 -12.57
CA GLU A 60 -4.73 -8.28 -12.94
C GLU A 60 -3.54 -7.77 -12.11
N ILE A 61 -2.59 -7.08 -12.75
CA ILE A 61 -1.52 -6.37 -12.05
C ILE A 61 -1.98 -4.92 -11.86
N ALA A 62 -2.48 -4.64 -10.67
CA ALA A 62 -3.07 -3.34 -10.33
C ALA A 62 -2.05 -2.20 -10.44
N SER A 63 -0.86 -2.39 -9.89
CA SER A 63 0.24 -1.44 -9.99
C SER A 63 1.60 -2.12 -9.79
N LEU A 64 2.66 -1.47 -10.25
CA LEU A 64 4.05 -1.79 -9.90
C LEU A 64 4.58 -0.74 -8.92
N SER A 65 5.49 -1.14 -8.03
CA SER A 65 6.13 -0.19 -7.11
C SER A 65 7.52 0.19 -7.57
N ALA A 66 7.80 1.49 -7.59
CA ALA A 66 9.13 2.02 -7.84
C ALA A 66 9.40 3.27 -6.98
N ALA A 67 10.60 3.37 -6.42
CA ALA A 67 11.04 4.61 -5.77
C ALA A 67 11.39 5.66 -6.83
N LEU A 68 11.30 6.95 -6.49
CA LEU A 68 11.80 8.02 -7.37
C LEU A 68 13.30 7.84 -7.61
N GLU A 69 14.05 7.58 -6.53
CA GLU A 69 15.48 7.31 -6.54
C GLU A 69 15.82 6.19 -5.56
N VAL A 70 16.86 5.43 -5.89
CA VAL A 70 17.43 4.46 -4.95
C VAL A 70 18.38 5.20 -4.02
N PRO A 71 18.29 4.99 -2.69
CA PRO A 71 19.26 5.57 -1.76
C PRO A 71 20.69 5.19 -2.13
N ALA A 72 21.63 6.13 -1.99
CA ALA A 72 23.03 5.92 -2.31
C ALA A 72 23.60 4.66 -1.64
N GLY A 73 24.27 3.82 -2.44
CA GLY A 73 24.87 2.56 -1.97
C GLY A 73 23.91 1.37 -1.84
N ARG A 74 22.64 1.51 -2.21
CA ARG A 74 21.71 0.38 -2.28
C ARG A 74 21.55 -0.08 -3.75
N PRO A 75 21.50 -1.39 -4.00
CA PRO A 75 21.14 -1.90 -5.31
C PRO A 75 19.63 -1.70 -5.55
N GLY A 76 19.26 -1.55 -6.81
CA GLY A 76 17.85 -1.48 -7.21
C GLY A 76 17.64 -0.55 -8.41
N GLU A 77 16.44 -0.62 -8.95
CA GLU A 77 15.98 0.24 -10.03
C GLU A 77 15.05 1.31 -9.43
N SER A 78 15.05 2.48 -10.05
CA SER A 78 14.21 3.59 -9.67
C SER A 78 13.65 4.27 -10.91
N LEU A 79 12.69 5.14 -10.72
CA LEU A 79 12.09 5.95 -11.79
C LEU A 79 13.11 6.86 -12.48
N THR A 80 14.23 7.17 -11.85
CA THR A 80 15.32 7.96 -12.45
C THR A 80 16.41 7.11 -13.11
N SER A 81 16.69 5.91 -12.61
CA SER A 81 17.78 5.05 -13.13
C SER A 81 17.33 3.88 -14.01
N GLY A 82 16.09 3.42 -13.87
CA GLY A 82 15.51 2.27 -14.56
C GLY A 82 14.19 2.56 -15.28
N PHE A 83 13.97 3.81 -15.71
CA PHE A 83 12.71 4.27 -16.28
C PHE A 83 12.21 3.36 -17.42
N ASP A 84 13.04 3.08 -18.42
CA ASP A 84 12.65 2.31 -19.60
C ASP A 84 12.25 0.87 -19.23
N LYS A 85 13.00 0.25 -18.29
CA LYS A 85 12.65 -1.07 -17.79
C LYS A 85 11.32 -1.08 -17.06
N ILE A 86 11.04 -0.08 -16.21
CA ILE A 86 9.76 0.03 -15.51
C ILE A 86 8.61 0.17 -16.51
N VAL A 87 8.78 0.96 -17.57
CA VAL A 87 7.80 1.09 -18.66
C VAL A 87 7.61 -0.26 -19.39
N ASP A 88 8.70 -0.97 -19.67
CA ASP A 88 8.63 -2.28 -20.34
C ASP A 88 7.96 -3.34 -19.45
N ASP A 89 8.24 -3.35 -18.15
CA ASP A 89 7.56 -4.23 -17.19
C ASP A 89 6.06 -3.92 -17.12
N CYS A 90 5.68 -2.63 -17.06
CA CYS A 90 4.28 -2.21 -17.10
C CYS A 90 3.58 -2.73 -18.38
N ARG A 91 4.21 -2.58 -19.53
CA ARG A 91 3.68 -3.10 -20.80
C ARG A 91 3.58 -4.62 -20.81
N ALA A 92 4.62 -5.32 -20.34
CA ALA A 92 4.64 -6.77 -20.28
C ALA A 92 3.53 -7.32 -19.39
N LEU A 93 3.17 -6.59 -18.33
CA LEU A 93 2.17 -6.97 -17.35
C LEU A 93 0.80 -6.29 -17.56
N ASP A 94 0.68 -5.45 -18.61
CA ASP A 94 -0.53 -4.68 -18.92
C ASP A 94 -1.02 -3.87 -17.71
N SER A 95 -0.07 -3.34 -16.94
CA SER A 95 -0.34 -2.45 -15.81
C SER A 95 -0.19 -1.00 -16.27
N THR A 96 -1.17 -0.18 -15.94
CA THR A 96 -1.17 1.25 -16.28
C THR A 96 -0.89 2.15 -15.08
N MET A 97 -0.48 1.56 -13.96
CA MET A 97 -0.22 2.28 -12.73
C MET A 97 1.14 1.89 -12.14
N VAL A 98 1.89 2.91 -11.74
CA VAL A 98 3.11 2.76 -10.92
C VAL A 98 2.90 3.57 -9.65
N ARG A 99 3.28 3.01 -8.51
CA ARG A 99 3.21 3.73 -7.25
C ARG A 99 4.59 4.00 -6.65
N MET A 100 4.75 5.13 -6.00
CA MET A 100 5.85 5.41 -5.08
C MET A 100 5.41 5.12 -3.66
N GLY A 101 6.08 4.17 -3.00
CA GLY A 101 5.70 3.72 -1.66
C GLY A 101 5.98 4.72 -0.54
N MET A 102 6.89 5.66 -0.77
CA MET A 102 7.28 6.68 0.22
C MET A 102 8.22 7.71 -0.44
N LEU A 103 8.20 8.96 0.04
CA LEU A 103 9.24 9.92 -0.30
C LEU A 103 10.57 9.55 0.41
N PRO A 104 11.72 9.94 -0.13
CA PRO A 104 13.00 9.77 0.55
C PRO A 104 13.00 10.51 1.90
N PHE A 105 13.49 9.86 2.97
CA PHE A 105 13.47 10.47 4.31
C PHE A 105 14.23 11.79 4.40
N ASP A 106 15.31 11.94 3.63
CA ASP A 106 16.07 13.18 3.57
C ASP A 106 15.30 14.33 2.89
N ALA A 107 14.28 14.01 2.06
CA ALA A 107 13.39 15.03 1.51
C ALA A 107 12.56 15.71 2.61
N MET A 108 12.28 15.03 3.71
CA MET A 108 11.56 15.62 4.85
C MET A 108 12.38 16.61 5.69
N ALA A 109 13.67 16.75 5.43
CA ALA A 109 14.54 17.62 6.25
C ALA A 109 14.22 19.12 6.13
N SER A 110 13.56 19.56 5.06
CA SER A 110 13.10 20.94 4.87
C SER A 110 11.99 21.02 3.84
N LEU A 111 11.22 22.13 3.87
CA LEU A 111 10.19 22.39 2.87
C LEU A 111 10.78 22.47 1.45
N ASP A 112 11.97 23.09 1.28
CA ASP A 112 12.62 23.19 -0.03
C ASP A 112 12.91 21.81 -0.64
N LYS A 113 13.34 20.85 0.18
CA LYS A 113 13.57 19.47 -0.28
C LYS A 113 12.27 18.75 -0.62
N VAL A 114 11.19 19.00 0.12
CA VAL A 114 9.85 18.51 -0.22
C VAL A 114 9.41 19.07 -1.58
N LEU A 115 9.62 20.36 -1.83
CA LEU A 115 9.25 20.99 -3.10
C LEU A 115 10.09 20.46 -4.27
N ASP A 116 11.40 20.20 -4.06
CA ASP A 116 12.25 19.53 -5.06
C ASP A 116 11.74 18.13 -5.39
N PHE A 117 11.42 17.33 -4.35
CA PHE A 117 10.81 16.01 -4.54
C PHE A 117 9.51 16.10 -5.35
N CYS A 118 8.63 17.05 -5.05
CA CYS A 118 7.38 17.24 -5.77
C CYS A 118 7.62 17.60 -7.25
N ALA A 119 8.55 18.51 -7.53
CA ALA A 119 8.88 18.91 -8.91
C ALA A 119 9.38 17.72 -9.73
N ARG A 120 10.36 16.97 -9.20
CA ARG A 120 10.95 15.79 -9.86
C ARG A 120 9.94 14.66 -10.04
N SER A 121 9.09 14.43 -9.04
CA SER A 121 8.02 13.42 -9.15
C SER A 121 6.99 13.80 -10.22
N ASN A 122 6.67 15.09 -10.34
CA ASN A 122 5.75 15.57 -11.36
C ASN A 122 6.33 15.41 -12.78
N GLU A 123 7.63 15.71 -12.99
CA GLU A 123 8.32 15.47 -14.26
C GLU A 123 8.31 13.99 -14.66
N VAL A 124 8.56 13.11 -13.73
CA VAL A 124 8.50 11.65 -13.97
C VAL A 124 7.07 11.20 -14.28
N ALA A 125 6.07 11.76 -13.58
CA ALA A 125 4.67 11.45 -13.86
C ALA A 125 4.26 11.89 -15.28
N GLU A 126 4.74 13.05 -15.76
CA GLU A 126 4.51 13.51 -17.13
C GLU A 126 5.13 12.55 -18.16
N ARG A 127 6.37 12.11 -17.93
CA ARG A 127 7.04 11.14 -18.81
C ARG A 127 6.33 9.77 -18.82
N LEU A 128 5.87 9.25 -17.68
CA LEU A 128 5.10 8.02 -17.62
C LEU A 128 3.76 8.14 -18.36
N ALA A 129 3.11 9.31 -18.28
CA ALA A 129 1.86 9.58 -18.97
C ALA A 129 2.00 9.51 -20.51
N GLU A 130 3.17 9.82 -21.09
CA GLU A 130 3.46 9.62 -22.52
C GLU A 130 3.38 8.14 -22.95
N HIS A 131 3.54 7.23 -21.97
CA HIS A 131 3.40 5.78 -22.15
C HIS A 131 2.03 5.24 -21.71
N GLY A 132 1.09 6.12 -21.32
CA GLY A 132 -0.23 5.73 -20.81
C GLY A 132 -0.20 5.18 -19.37
N ILE A 133 0.86 5.48 -18.60
CA ILE A 133 1.07 5.00 -17.24
C ILE A 133 0.90 6.18 -16.27
N GLY A 134 0.03 6.01 -15.26
CA GLY A 134 -0.13 6.94 -14.16
C GLY A 134 0.87 6.67 -13.04
N LEU A 135 1.41 7.75 -12.43
CA LEU A 135 2.24 7.65 -11.24
C LEU A 135 1.43 8.04 -10.01
N TYR A 136 1.43 7.20 -8.99
CA TYR A 136 0.68 7.37 -7.76
C TYR A 136 1.60 7.49 -6.56
N TYR A 137 1.22 8.31 -5.59
CA TYR A 137 1.93 8.47 -4.33
C TYR A 137 1.16 7.78 -3.20
N HIS A 138 1.84 6.88 -2.47
CA HIS A 138 1.28 6.20 -1.31
C HIS A 138 1.66 6.94 -0.02
N ASN A 139 0.68 7.19 0.83
CA ASN A 139 0.89 7.85 2.12
C ASN A 139 1.12 6.85 3.26
N HIS A 140 1.93 7.29 4.22
CA HIS A 140 1.98 6.77 5.58
C HIS A 140 1.44 7.82 6.56
N HIS A 141 1.68 7.64 7.87
CA HIS A 141 1.32 8.65 8.87
C HIS A 141 2.25 9.87 8.84
N ILE A 142 3.46 9.75 8.31
CA ILE A 142 4.45 10.82 8.24
C ILE A 142 4.01 11.98 7.34
N GLU A 143 3.16 11.73 6.34
CA GLU A 143 2.62 12.75 5.45
C GLU A 143 1.62 13.68 6.16
N PHE A 144 1.26 13.38 7.40
CA PHE A 144 0.47 14.26 8.27
C PHE A 144 1.33 15.13 9.19
N THR A 145 2.68 15.11 9.01
CA THR A 145 3.57 16.15 9.53
C THR A 145 3.23 17.50 8.91
N ARG A 146 3.35 18.58 9.70
CA ARG A 146 3.02 19.93 9.23
C ARG A 146 4.25 20.77 8.92
N TYR A 147 4.22 21.39 7.74
CA TYR A 147 5.14 22.45 7.33
C TYR A 147 4.33 23.75 7.20
N ASP A 148 4.67 24.76 7.98
CA ASP A 148 3.93 26.03 8.06
C ASP A 148 2.41 25.85 8.25
N GLY A 149 2.03 24.88 9.09
CA GLY A 149 0.65 24.58 9.42
C GLY A 149 -0.10 23.67 8.43
N ARG A 150 0.51 23.34 7.28
CA ARG A 150 -0.08 22.49 6.22
C ARG A 150 0.47 21.07 6.31
N TYR A 151 -0.36 20.07 6.08
CA TYR A 151 0.09 18.69 5.99
C TYR A 151 1.00 18.47 4.78
N LEU A 152 2.00 17.61 4.93
CA LEU A 152 2.90 17.22 3.85
C LEU A 152 2.11 16.62 2.66
N LEU A 153 1.08 15.81 2.92
CA LEU A 153 0.23 15.24 1.87
C LEU A 153 -0.46 16.34 1.04
N ASP A 154 -0.97 17.40 1.69
CA ASP A 154 -1.58 18.54 0.97
C ASP A 154 -0.55 19.25 0.08
N ILE A 155 0.69 19.40 0.57
CA ILE A 155 1.77 20.02 -0.19
C ILE A 155 2.13 19.17 -1.40
N ILE A 156 2.29 17.85 -1.22
CA ILE A 156 2.55 16.90 -2.33
C ILE A 156 1.42 16.98 -3.36
N ALA A 157 0.18 16.90 -2.93
CA ALA A 157 -0.97 16.93 -3.81
C ALA A 157 -1.08 18.23 -4.62
N GLU A 158 -0.74 19.38 -4.02
CA GLU A 158 -0.75 20.68 -4.70
C GLU A 158 0.44 20.86 -5.63
N ARG A 159 1.66 20.49 -5.18
CA ARG A 159 2.91 20.78 -5.88
C ARG A 159 3.30 19.75 -6.93
N ALA A 160 2.70 18.54 -6.86
CA ALA A 160 2.83 17.52 -7.88
C ALA A 160 1.45 17.13 -8.44
N PRO A 161 0.79 18.01 -9.21
CA PRO A 161 -0.57 17.81 -9.67
C PRO A 161 -0.75 16.64 -10.65
N ARG A 162 0.34 16.14 -11.25
CA ARG A 162 0.32 14.96 -12.12
C ARG A 162 0.32 13.64 -11.37
N LEU A 163 0.66 13.65 -10.07
CA LEU A 163 0.58 12.44 -9.26
C LEU A 163 -0.88 12.10 -8.95
N GLY A 164 -1.27 10.85 -9.19
CA GLY A 164 -2.39 10.23 -8.52
C GLY A 164 -2.05 9.95 -7.05
N LEU A 165 -3.05 9.50 -6.30
CA LEU A 165 -2.86 9.11 -4.90
C LEU A 165 -3.28 7.65 -4.71
N GLU A 166 -2.47 6.93 -3.98
CA GLU A 166 -2.79 5.67 -3.34
C GLU A 166 -2.92 5.93 -1.84
N LEU A 167 -4.15 5.91 -1.33
CA LEU A 167 -4.43 6.28 0.05
C LEU A 167 -4.52 5.03 0.93
N ASP A 168 -3.71 5.03 2.00
CA ASP A 168 -3.75 3.99 3.03
C ASP A 168 -4.60 4.47 4.21
N VAL A 169 -5.72 3.80 4.43
CA VAL A 169 -6.73 4.21 5.43
C VAL A 169 -6.24 4.05 6.87
N HIS A 170 -5.39 3.06 7.14
CA HIS A 170 -4.76 2.88 8.45
C HIS A 170 -3.83 4.06 8.76
N TRP A 171 -2.94 4.39 7.82
CA TRP A 171 -1.98 5.44 8.04
C TRP A 171 -2.62 6.83 8.12
N ILE A 172 -3.72 7.08 7.40
CA ILE A 172 -4.52 8.28 7.56
C ILE A 172 -5.07 8.35 8.99
N HIS A 173 -5.71 7.27 9.45
CA HIS A 173 -6.27 7.22 10.79
C HIS A 173 -5.18 7.37 11.87
N ARG A 174 -4.04 6.69 11.71
CA ARG A 174 -2.87 6.82 12.60
C ARG A 174 -2.27 8.23 12.58
N GLY A 175 -2.39 8.94 11.48
CA GLY A 175 -2.04 10.37 11.33
C GLY A 175 -3.04 11.32 12.03
N GLY A 176 -4.09 10.78 12.64
CA GLY A 176 -5.09 11.54 13.41
C GLY A 176 -6.21 12.12 12.56
N LEU A 177 -6.43 11.62 11.36
CA LEU A 177 -7.49 12.06 10.46
C LEU A 177 -8.51 10.95 10.21
N ASP A 178 -9.71 11.35 9.80
CA ASP A 178 -10.76 10.45 9.35
C ASP A 178 -10.48 10.02 7.89
N PRO A 179 -10.30 8.72 7.60
CA PRO A 179 -10.04 8.22 6.26
C PRO A 179 -11.11 8.62 5.24
N VAL A 180 -12.39 8.59 5.62
CA VAL A 180 -13.52 8.96 4.74
C VAL A 180 -13.40 10.40 4.27
N ARG A 181 -13.08 11.31 5.21
CA ARG A 181 -12.91 12.74 4.88
C ARG A 181 -11.72 12.96 3.95
N VAL A 182 -10.62 12.25 4.16
CA VAL A 182 -9.41 12.38 3.32
C VAL A 182 -9.67 11.80 1.93
N LEU A 183 -10.36 10.65 1.82
CA LEU A 183 -10.79 10.09 0.54
C LEU A 183 -11.65 11.09 -0.26
N GLN A 184 -12.64 11.70 0.40
CA GLN A 184 -13.48 12.72 -0.22
C GLN A 184 -12.73 13.99 -0.61
N GLN A 185 -11.76 14.43 0.22
CA GLN A 185 -10.93 15.61 -0.05
C GLN A 185 -10.13 15.45 -1.35
N TYR A 186 -9.63 14.24 -1.63
CA TYR A 186 -8.83 13.96 -2.82
C TYR A 186 -9.60 13.23 -3.93
N ALA A 187 -10.94 13.28 -3.90
CA ALA A 187 -11.77 12.69 -4.96
C ALA A 187 -11.30 13.12 -6.36
N GLY A 188 -11.25 12.18 -7.31
CA GLY A 188 -10.73 12.39 -8.66
C GLY A 188 -9.19 12.31 -8.80
N ARG A 189 -8.46 12.17 -7.67
CA ARG A 189 -7.01 11.95 -7.64
C ARG A 189 -6.65 10.55 -7.09
N VAL A 190 -7.56 9.91 -6.37
CA VAL A 190 -7.34 8.61 -5.74
C VAL A 190 -7.64 7.50 -6.74
N GLY A 191 -6.62 6.73 -7.13
CA GLY A 191 -6.77 5.58 -8.02
C GLY A 191 -6.75 4.25 -7.29
N LEU A 192 -6.00 4.20 -6.18
CA LEU A 192 -5.80 2.99 -5.37
C LEU A 192 -6.03 3.33 -3.90
N VAL A 193 -6.50 2.35 -3.13
CA VAL A 193 -6.66 2.45 -1.67
C VAL A 193 -6.14 1.19 -1.01
N HIS A 194 -5.28 1.33 -0.01
CA HIS A 194 -4.91 0.21 0.84
C HIS A 194 -5.95 0.02 1.94
N LEU A 195 -6.57 -1.15 1.91
CA LEU A 195 -7.43 -1.63 2.99
C LEU A 195 -6.54 -2.29 4.04
N LYS A 196 -6.08 -1.50 4.98
CA LYS A 196 -5.23 -1.91 6.10
C LYS A 196 -5.95 -1.62 7.40
N ASP A 197 -6.24 -2.68 8.17
CA ASP A 197 -6.95 -2.55 9.45
C ASP A 197 -5.98 -2.59 10.63
N TYR A 198 -6.46 -2.19 11.78
CA TYR A 198 -5.73 -2.35 13.04
C TYR A 198 -6.72 -2.57 14.18
N ARG A 199 -6.24 -3.21 15.23
CA ARG A 199 -7.00 -3.42 16.46
C ARG A 199 -6.23 -2.95 17.69
N ILE A 200 -6.96 -2.70 18.74
CA ILE A 200 -6.40 -2.55 20.08
C ILE A 200 -6.49 -3.91 20.77
N GLY A 201 -5.34 -4.56 20.94
CA GLY A 201 -5.24 -5.84 21.64
C GLY A 201 -5.38 -5.68 23.16
N GLN A 202 -5.40 -6.81 23.87
CA GLN A 202 -5.39 -6.81 25.32
C GLN A 202 -3.95 -6.70 25.84
N LEU A 203 -3.77 -6.00 26.96
CA LEU A 203 -2.51 -6.05 27.67
C LEU A 203 -2.24 -7.48 28.15
N PRO A 204 -1.05 -8.03 27.88
CA PRO A 204 -0.70 -9.37 28.37
C PRO A 204 -0.56 -9.34 29.90
N PRO A 205 -0.85 -10.46 30.61
CA PRO A 205 -0.75 -10.53 32.07
C PRO A 205 0.61 -10.06 32.62
N GLU A 206 1.69 -10.36 31.90
CA GLU A 206 3.07 -10.00 32.26
C GLU A 206 3.29 -8.47 32.34
N ALA A 207 2.48 -7.68 31.62
CA ALA A 207 2.51 -6.23 31.70
C ALA A 207 2.08 -5.75 33.10
N PHE A 208 1.05 -6.35 33.67
CA PHE A 208 0.60 -6.03 35.02
C PHE A 208 1.61 -6.46 36.08
N ASP A 209 2.29 -7.60 35.86
CA ASP A 209 3.39 -8.04 36.74
C ASP A 209 4.58 -7.04 36.68
N SER A 210 4.89 -6.53 35.49
CA SER A 210 5.94 -5.51 35.33
C SER A 210 5.57 -4.24 36.06
N LEU A 211 4.33 -3.79 35.95
CA LEU A 211 3.82 -2.61 36.65
C LEU A 211 3.90 -2.81 38.19
N ALA A 212 3.51 -3.99 38.69
CA ALA A 212 3.57 -4.30 40.12
C ALA A 212 5.00 -4.31 40.67
N ARG A 213 6.00 -4.64 39.83
CA ARG A 213 7.42 -4.60 40.22
C ARG A 213 8.06 -3.21 40.02
N GLY A 214 7.32 -2.22 39.51
CA GLY A 214 7.84 -0.89 39.20
C GLY A 214 8.66 -0.82 37.90
N ASP A 215 8.58 -1.83 37.02
CA ASP A 215 9.22 -1.87 35.72
C ASP A 215 8.33 -1.15 34.68
N PHE A 216 8.38 0.18 34.73
CA PHE A 216 7.56 1.03 33.85
C PHE A 216 7.97 0.96 32.38
N ASP A 217 9.25 0.66 32.09
CA ASP A 217 9.74 0.54 30.72
C ASP A 217 9.13 -0.70 30.04
N ALA A 218 9.15 -1.86 30.71
CA ALA A 218 8.52 -3.06 30.21
C ALA A 218 7.00 -2.89 30.06
N PHE A 219 6.35 -2.25 31.05
CA PHE A 219 4.91 -1.94 30.95
C PHE A 219 4.62 -1.01 29.76
N SER A 220 5.37 0.09 29.59
CA SER A 220 5.17 1.03 28.48
C SER A 220 5.36 0.38 27.12
N LYS A 221 6.34 -0.52 26.99
CA LYS A 221 6.55 -1.30 25.77
C LYS A 221 5.36 -2.22 25.47
N ALA A 222 4.86 -2.94 26.48
CA ALA A 222 3.67 -3.77 26.33
C ALA A 222 2.43 -2.94 25.97
N PHE A 223 2.25 -1.78 26.65
CA PHE A 223 1.15 -0.84 26.37
C PHE A 223 1.17 -0.31 24.94
N ALA A 224 2.35 0.06 24.44
CA ALA A 224 2.50 0.48 23.05
C ALA A 224 2.23 -0.66 22.06
N GLY A 225 2.59 -1.90 22.43
CA GLY A 225 2.44 -3.09 21.61
C GLY A 225 1.00 -3.62 21.44
N ILE A 226 0.01 -3.07 22.17
CA ILE A 226 -1.40 -3.45 21.97
C ILE A 226 -2.03 -2.86 20.71
N VAL A 227 -1.42 -1.83 20.12
CA VAL A 227 -1.82 -1.32 18.81
C VAL A 227 -1.23 -2.24 17.74
N GLN A 228 -2.06 -3.08 17.15
CA GLN A 228 -1.66 -4.15 16.25
C GLN A 228 -2.32 -4.00 14.89
N PHE A 229 -1.65 -4.39 13.82
CA PHE A 229 -2.32 -4.60 12.53
C PHE A 229 -3.33 -5.75 12.66
N ALA A 230 -4.35 -5.71 11.84
CA ALA A 230 -5.39 -6.74 11.83
C ALA A 230 -5.78 -7.08 10.39
N GLU A 231 -6.33 -8.25 10.22
CA GLU A 231 -7.03 -8.63 9.01
C GLU A 231 -8.23 -7.69 8.81
N VAL A 232 -8.52 -7.33 7.56
CA VAL A 232 -9.63 -6.43 7.25
C VAL A 232 -10.95 -6.96 7.86
N GLY A 233 -11.57 -6.12 8.68
CA GLY A 233 -12.80 -6.46 9.40
C GLY A 233 -12.61 -7.14 10.75
N GLU A 234 -11.37 -7.43 11.17
CA GLU A 234 -11.04 -7.91 12.52
C GLU A 234 -10.56 -6.78 13.45
N GLY A 235 -10.49 -5.55 12.92
CA GLY A 235 -9.99 -4.39 13.62
C GLY A 235 -11.06 -3.37 13.95
N ASN A 236 -10.65 -2.11 13.97
CA ASN A 236 -11.44 -1.01 14.50
C ASN A 236 -11.90 0.00 13.42
N LEU A 237 -11.50 -0.16 12.14
CA LEU A 237 -11.91 0.73 11.07
C LEU A 237 -13.29 0.35 10.50
N ASP A 238 -14.10 1.35 10.13
CA ASP A 238 -15.39 1.16 9.47
C ASP A 238 -15.20 0.93 7.96
N PHE A 239 -14.93 -0.32 7.57
CA PHE A 239 -14.71 -0.67 6.17
C PHE A 239 -15.95 -0.53 5.29
N ASN A 240 -17.16 -0.60 5.81
CA ASN A 240 -18.34 -0.32 5.01
C ASN A 240 -18.31 1.12 4.50
N THR A 241 -18.17 2.10 5.40
CA THR A 241 -18.11 3.51 5.00
C THR A 241 -16.89 3.85 4.15
N ILE A 242 -15.73 3.22 4.44
CA ILE A 242 -14.49 3.43 3.69
C ILE A 242 -14.62 2.91 2.25
N ILE A 243 -15.10 1.68 2.07
CA ILE A 243 -15.23 1.06 0.75
C ILE A 243 -16.30 1.78 -0.07
N ASP A 244 -17.47 2.03 0.50
CA ASP A 244 -18.54 2.77 -0.19
C ASP A 244 -18.07 4.15 -0.65
N THR A 245 -17.32 4.86 0.19
CA THR A 245 -16.72 6.16 -0.19
C THR A 245 -15.71 5.99 -1.32
N SER A 246 -14.84 4.98 -1.24
CA SER A 246 -13.84 4.71 -2.29
C SER A 246 -14.48 4.40 -3.64
N LEU A 247 -15.56 3.61 -3.63
CA LEU A 247 -16.36 3.31 -4.83
C LEU A 247 -17.03 4.57 -5.39
N ALA A 248 -17.61 5.38 -4.52
CA ALA A 248 -18.32 6.61 -4.91
C ALA A 248 -17.38 7.65 -5.55
N ILE A 249 -16.10 7.70 -5.16
CA ILE A 249 -15.10 8.61 -5.75
C ILE A 249 -14.36 8.01 -6.96
N GLY A 250 -14.68 6.76 -7.35
CA GLY A 250 -14.16 6.13 -8.58
C GLY A 250 -12.79 5.47 -8.45
N VAL A 251 -12.44 4.96 -7.26
CA VAL A 251 -11.21 4.19 -7.04
C VAL A 251 -11.21 2.94 -7.91
N SER A 252 -10.07 2.60 -8.53
CA SER A 252 -9.93 1.43 -9.41
C SER A 252 -9.60 0.15 -8.63
N TYR A 253 -8.75 0.24 -7.61
CA TYR A 253 -8.31 -0.92 -6.83
C TYR A 253 -8.34 -0.64 -5.33
N LEU A 254 -8.84 -1.63 -4.59
CA LEU A 254 -8.88 -1.70 -3.14
C LEU A 254 -7.96 -2.85 -2.72
N LEU A 255 -6.80 -2.57 -2.14
CA LEU A 255 -5.74 -3.55 -1.96
C LEU A 255 -5.58 -3.90 -0.48
N VAL A 256 -5.84 -5.15 -0.14
CA VAL A 256 -5.63 -5.66 1.23
C VAL A 256 -4.15 -5.67 1.55
N GLU A 257 -3.78 -5.04 2.65
CA GLU A 257 -2.41 -5.00 3.16
C GLU A 257 -2.37 -5.14 4.68
N GLN A 258 -1.33 -5.83 5.18
CA GLN A 258 -1.03 -5.98 6.60
C GLN A 258 0.49 -6.07 6.78
N ASP A 259 1.08 -5.12 7.52
CA ASP A 259 2.55 -5.02 7.64
C ASP A 259 3.14 -6.09 8.55
N ASP A 260 2.39 -6.58 9.56
CA ASP A 260 2.80 -7.64 10.47
C ASP A 260 1.63 -8.61 10.70
N GLN A 261 1.86 -9.89 10.45
CA GLN A 261 0.90 -10.96 10.65
C GLN A 261 1.03 -11.62 12.04
N TYR A 262 1.95 -11.17 12.88
CA TYR A 262 2.21 -11.69 14.22
C TYR A 262 2.43 -13.21 14.26
N GLY A 263 3.18 -13.73 13.28
CA GLY A 263 3.51 -15.15 13.13
C GLY A 263 2.45 -16.01 12.46
N ARG A 264 1.33 -15.44 12.02
CA ARG A 264 0.36 -16.14 11.16
C ARG A 264 0.87 -16.26 9.73
N ASP A 265 0.39 -17.24 9.00
CA ASP A 265 0.62 -17.33 7.55
C ASP A 265 -0.10 -16.21 6.81
N SER A 266 0.57 -15.59 5.83
CA SER A 266 0.00 -14.47 5.07
C SER A 266 -1.24 -14.87 4.26
N LEU A 267 -1.28 -16.09 3.72
CA LEU A 267 -2.45 -16.59 2.98
C LEU A 267 -3.65 -16.82 3.91
N ASP A 268 -3.42 -17.25 5.15
CA ASP A 268 -4.48 -17.37 6.15
C ASP A 268 -5.04 -15.99 6.56
N CYS A 269 -4.18 -14.98 6.68
CA CYS A 269 -4.61 -13.61 6.93
C CYS A 269 -5.43 -13.05 5.75
N LEU A 270 -4.99 -13.31 4.51
CA LEU A 270 -5.71 -12.93 3.30
C LEU A 270 -7.05 -13.64 3.20
N ALA A 271 -7.12 -14.96 3.52
CA ALA A 271 -8.37 -15.71 3.56
C ALA A 271 -9.36 -15.12 4.58
N THR A 272 -8.88 -14.73 5.76
CA THR A 272 -9.70 -14.06 6.78
C THR A 272 -10.25 -12.73 6.27
N SER A 273 -9.39 -11.88 5.70
CA SER A 273 -9.78 -10.58 5.12
C SER A 273 -10.82 -10.76 4.00
N GLN A 274 -10.60 -11.73 3.11
CA GLN A 274 -11.54 -12.05 2.03
C GLN A 274 -12.92 -12.45 2.56
N GLN A 275 -12.97 -13.37 3.51
CA GLN A 275 -14.23 -13.82 4.12
C GLN A 275 -14.99 -12.67 4.78
N ASN A 276 -14.27 -11.76 5.47
CA ASN A 276 -14.88 -10.61 6.11
C ASN A 276 -15.43 -9.63 5.07
N LEU A 277 -14.67 -9.31 4.01
CA LEU A 277 -15.11 -8.44 2.93
C LEU A 277 -16.34 -9.00 2.20
N VAL A 278 -16.41 -10.32 1.99
CA VAL A 278 -17.61 -10.99 1.44
C VAL A 278 -18.81 -10.85 2.41
N LYS A 279 -18.61 -11.05 3.72
CA LYS A 279 -19.67 -10.86 4.75
C LYS A 279 -20.16 -9.42 4.81
N LEU A 280 -19.28 -8.44 4.58
CA LEU A 280 -19.61 -7.03 4.49
C LEU A 280 -20.38 -6.65 3.22
N GLY A 281 -20.51 -7.57 2.23
CA GLY A 281 -21.27 -7.37 1.02
C GLY A 281 -20.47 -7.03 -0.23
N TYR A 282 -19.13 -7.11 -0.18
CA TYR A 282 -18.25 -6.72 -1.28
C TYR A 282 -17.72 -7.91 -2.11
N GLY A 283 -18.40 -9.07 -2.05
CA GLY A 283 -18.00 -10.29 -2.78
C GLY A 283 -17.91 -10.11 -4.30
N ASP A 284 -18.70 -9.23 -4.88
CA ASP A 284 -18.71 -8.96 -6.33
C ASP A 284 -17.49 -8.13 -6.82
N LEU A 285 -16.64 -7.66 -5.90
CA LEU A 285 -15.45 -6.88 -6.22
C LEU A 285 -14.16 -7.74 -6.35
N PHE A 286 -14.23 -9.04 -6.06
CA PHE A 286 -13.12 -9.96 -6.18
C PHE A 286 -12.87 -10.45 -7.59
#